data_40388aa39c88ee13db8d1664a7d47d83
#
_entry.id   40388aa39c88ee13db8d1664a7d47d83
#
_cell.length_a   1.000
_cell.length_b   1.000
_cell.length_c   1.000
_cell.angle_alpha   90.00
_cell.angle_beta   90.00
_cell.angle_gamma   90.00
#
_symmetry.space_group_name_H-M   'P 1'
#
loop_
_entity.id
_entity.type
_entity.pdbx_description
1 polymer ?
#
loop_
_entity_poly.entity_id
_entity_poly.type
_entity_poly.pdbx_seq_one_letter_code
_entity_poly.pdbx_strand_id
1 'polypeptide(L)'
;MASDHGAFMTKFILQPAKPSPGLPLNGLTFAIKEMFDVEGQVTGFGHPEWARTHSAACSTAPTVLALLEAGATCVGKTVMDEMAYSINGENKHYGTPRNPCAPDRIPGGSSSGSAVAVAAKLVDFSLGTDTGGSVRVPASYCGIYGFRPSFDVVSTSGVILMTQSFDTVGWFARDPKVLKQVGNVLLKSPQVDYVRPSQIIIAEDCFQLLSIPADRVAQVLVKAVEKTFGGHVVKKTTLGDYVKDNVPSLDCFMSKGGDENVYSIPSLAALSSAFRLLERYEFKTIHGEWVEKVRPDLSPGISERIWEGIRMTEEKVDMSS
;
A
#
# COMPACT_ATOMS: atom_id res chain seq x y z
N MET A 1 -20.87 11.52 19.52
CA MET A 1 -20.34 11.48 18.14
C MET A 1 -19.94 10.05 17.85
N ALA A 2 -20.27 9.50 16.69
CA ALA A 2 -19.80 8.18 16.32
C ALA A 2 -18.26 8.18 16.30
N SER A 3 -17.64 7.12 16.81
CA SER A 3 -16.19 6.95 16.82
C SER A 3 -15.68 6.92 15.37
N ASP A 4 -14.61 7.66 15.06
CA ASP A 4 -13.92 7.59 13.77
C ASP A 4 -12.88 6.47 13.72
N HIS A 5 -12.92 5.57 14.68
CA HIS A 5 -12.02 4.42 14.82
C HIS A 5 -10.52 4.80 14.88
N GLY A 6 -10.19 6.05 15.17
CA GLY A 6 -8.81 6.56 15.12
C GLY A 6 -8.23 6.64 13.70
N ALA A 7 -9.08 6.68 12.67
CA ALA A 7 -8.63 6.65 11.28
C ALA A 7 -8.00 7.96 10.82
N PHE A 8 -8.36 9.10 11.41
CA PHE A 8 -7.94 10.41 10.92
C PHE A 8 -6.84 11.04 11.80
N MET A 9 -5.82 11.56 11.12
CA MET A 9 -4.85 12.49 11.69
C MET A 9 -5.44 13.89 11.81
N THR A 10 -6.00 14.38 10.69
CA THR A 10 -6.54 15.73 10.56
C THR A 10 -7.78 15.68 9.70
N LYS A 11 -8.83 16.38 10.14
CA LYS A 11 -10.09 16.53 9.38
C LYS A 11 -10.18 17.94 8.83
N PHE A 12 -10.48 18.03 7.55
CA PHE A 12 -10.73 19.26 6.80
C PHE A 12 -11.63 18.93 5.61
N ILE A 13 -12.07 19.95 4.89
CA ILE A 13 -12.90 19.76 3.69
C ILE A 13 -12.22 20.47 2.53
N LEU A 14 -11.88 19.71 1.46
CA LEU A 14 -11.56 20.27 0.16
C LEU A 14 -12.68 19.90 -0.80
N GLN A 15 -13.34 20.91 -1.32
CA GLN A 15 -14.46 20.76 -2.25
C GLN A 15 -13.98 20.81 -3.69
N PRO A 16 -14.68 20.16 -4.64
CA PRO A 16 -14.48 20.42 -6.06
C PRO A 16 -14.65 21.89 -6.37
N ALA A 17 -13.73 22.46 -7.16
CA ALA A 17 -13.81 23.87 -7.56
C ALA A 17 -15.06 24.18 -8.39
N LYS A 18 -15.55 23.20 -9.15
CA LYS A 18 -16.76 23.29 -10.01
C LYS A 18 -17.61 22.03 -9.84
N PRO A 19 -18.41 21.94 -8.78
CA PRO A 19 -19.31 20.80 -8.60
C PRO A 19 -20.28 20.70 -9.78
N SER A 20 -20.46 19.50 -10.33
CA SER A 20 -21.42 19.21 -11.38
C SER A 20 -21.95 17.78 -11.26
N PRO A 21 -23.27 17.57 -11.37
CA PRO A 21 -23.86 16.23 -11.28
C PRO A 21 -23.35 15.23 -12.32
N GLY A 22 -22.80 15.72 -13.44
CA GLY A 22 -22.24 14.88 -14.49
C GLY A 22 -20.81 14.41 -14.27
N LEU A 23 -20.14 14.84 -13.20
CA LEU A 23 -18.77 14.43 -12.90
C LEU A 23 -18.73 12.98 -12.38
N PRO A 24 -17.70 12.17 -12.76
CA PRO A 24 -17.65 10.74 -12.48
C PRO A 24 -17.62 10.36 -11.01
N LEU A 25 -17.14 11.26 -10.13
CA LEU A 25 -17.05 11.04 -8.68
C LEU A 25 -17.93 12.03 -7.90
N ASN A 26 -18.88 12.69 -8.57
CA ASN A 26 -19.74 13.67 -7.91
C ASN A 26 -20.50 13.07 -6.72
N GLY A 27 -20.46 13.77 -5.59
CA GLY A 27 -21.10 13.35 -4.34
C GLY A 27 -20.37 12.30 -3.55
N LEU A 28 -19.26 11.74 -4.02
CA LEU A 28 -18.42 10.82 -3.26
C LEU A 28 -17.46 11.59 -2.34
N THR A 29 -17.18 11.00 -1.19
CA THR A 29 -16.22 11.50 -0.21
C THR A 29 -14.97 10.64 -0.19
N PHE A 30 -13.82 11.26 0.05
CA PHE A 30 -12.58 10.52 0.20
C PHE A 30 -11.65 11.07 1.28
N ALA A 31 -10.73 10.23 1.73
CA ALA A 31 -9.62 10.60 2.60
C ALA A 31 -8.28 10.25 1.94
N ILE A 32 -7.22 10.87 2.39
CA ILE A 32 -5.87 10.65 1.87
C ILE A 32 -4.93 10.24 3.00
N LYS A 33 -4.02 9.32 2.72
CA LYS A 33 -2.94 8.97 3.64
C LYS A 33 -2.11 10.22 3.97
N GLU A 34 -1.63 10.36 5.21
CA GLU A 34 -0.96 11.58 5.67
C GLU A 34 0.19 12.05 4.76
N MET A 35 0.86 11.15 4.06
CA MET A 35 2.00 11.47 3.21
C MET A 35 1.68 12.17 1.88
N PHE A 36 0.41 12.48 1.60
CA PHE A 36 0.01 13.29 0.44
C PHE A 36 0.04 14.78 0.79
N ASP A 37 0.65 15.58 -0.06
CA ASP A 37 0.70 17.02 0.08
C ASP A 37 -0.69 17.64 -0.14
N VAL A 38 -1.02 18.57 0.72
CA VAL A 38 -2.13 19.50 0.59
C VAL A 38 -1.57 20.91 0.82
N GLU A 39 -1.79 21.80 -0.11
CA GLU A 39 -1.30 23.19 -0.05
C GLU A 39 -1.61 23.83 1.30
N GLY A 40 -0.58 24.45 1.89
CA GLY A 40 -0.66 25.11 3.18
C GLY A 40 -0.66 24.19 4.40
N GLN A 41 -0.63 22.85 4.24
CA GLN A 41 -0.52 21.89 5.32
C GLN A 41 0.86 21.23 5.36
N VAL A 42 1.35 20.94 6.56
CA VAL A 42 2.56 20.13 6.74
C VAL A 42 2.21 18.66 6.51
N THR A 43 3.04 17.97 5.76
CA THR A 43 2.92 16.54 5.53
C THR A 43 3.86 15.80 6.49
N GLY A 44 3.28 14.97 7.40
CA GLY A 44 3.96 14.50 8.61
C GLY A 44 4.64 13.13 8.50
N PHE A 45 4.45 12.37 7.45
CA PHE A 45 5.03 11.06 7.21
C PHE A 45 4.85 10.06 8.38
N GLY A 46 3.75 10.16 9.12
CA GLY A 46 3.44 9.31 10.27
C GLY A 46 4.29 9.60 11.52
N HIS A 47 5.07 10.69 11.57
CA HIS A 47 5.96 10.98 12.68
C HIS A 47 5.98 12.47 13.07
N PRO A 48 5.82 12.84 14.36
CA PRO A 48 5.75 14.24 14.79
C PRO A 48 7.03 15.02 14.55
N GLU A 49 8.20 14.42 14.68
CA GLU A 49 9.48 15.08 14.39
C GLU A 49 9.64 15.40 12.92
N TRP A 50 9.10 14.55 12.03
CA TRP A 50 9.07 14.88 10.61
C TRP A 50 8.24 16.13 10.36
N ALA A 51 7.03 16.17 10.90
CA ALA A 51 6.15 17.34 10.77
C ALA A 51 6.77 18.62 11.36
N ARG A 52 7.53 18.50 12.47
CA ARG A 52 8.19 19.65 13.11
C ARG A 52 9.36 20.21 12.29
N THR A 53 10.03 19.39 11.49
CA THR A 53 11.24 19.75 10.74
C THR A 53 11.00 20.11 9.28
N HIS A 54 9.77 19.95 8.79
CA HIS A 54 9.40 20.23 7.41
C HIS A 54 8.39 21.37 7.31
N SER A 55 8.44 22.10 6.22
CA SER A 55 7.51 23.20 5.93
C SER A 55 6.18 22.68 5.38
N ALA A 56 5.17 23.53 5.42
CA ALA A 56 3.90 23.28 4.73
C ALA A 56 4.13 23.13 3.21
N ALA A 57 3.36 22.24 2.60
CA ALA A 57 3.40 22.00 1.16
C ALA A 57 2.99 23.27 0.38
N CYS A 58 3.70 23.56 -0.70
CA CYS A 58 3.44 24.70 -1.58
C CYS A 58 2.33 24.43 -2.60
N SER A 59 1.93 23.16 -2.77
CA SER A 59 0.90 22.74 -3.71
C SER A 59 0.25 21.44 -3.24
N THR A 60 -0.96 21.19 -3.72
CA THR A 60 -1.66 19.93 -3.48
C THR A 60 -1.24 18.87 -4.51
N ALA A 61 -1.05 17.64 -4.07
CA ALA A 61 -0.68 16.51 -4.93
C ALA A 61 -1.62 16.38 -6.14
N PRO A 62 -1.08 16.21 -7.38
CA PRO A 62 -1.89 16.12 -8.60
C PRO A 62 -2.95 15.00 -8.57
N THR A 63 -2.67 13.90 -7.88
CA THR A 63 -3.63 12.81 -7.68
C THR A 63 -4.84 13.24 -6.84
N VAL A 64 -4.64 14.08 -5.84
CA VAL A 64 -5.71 14.66 -5.02
C VAL A 64 -6.52 15.66 -5.86
N LEU A 65 -5.85 16.54 -6.61
CA LEU A 65 -6.50 17.51 -7.49
C LEU A 65 -7.38 16.82 -8.55
N ALA A 66 -6.88 15.74 -9.17
CA ALA A 66 -7.64 14.99 -10.17
C ALA A 66 -8.95 14.43 -9.62
N LEU A 67 -8.96 13.96 -8.36
CA LEU A 67 -10.17 13.46 -7.70
C LEU A 67 -11.15 14.59 -7.35
N LEU A 68 -10.65 15.74 -6.91
CA LEU A 68 -11.46 16.94 -6.69
C LEU A 68 -12.07 17.44 -8.01
N GLU A 69 -11.30 17.51 -9.08
CA GLU A 69 -11.77 17.86 -10.42
C GLU A 69 -12.83 16.88 -10.96
N ALA A 70 -12.71 15.60 -10.60
CA ALA A 70 -13.70 14.57 -10.90
C ALA A 70 -14.97 14.65 -10.04
N GLY A 71 -15.07 15.58 -9.10
CA GLY A 71 -16.27 15.87 -8.31
C GLY A 71 -16.30 15.29 -6.90
N ALA A 72 -15.24 14.60 -6.46
CA ALA A 72 -15.17 14.06 -5.11
C ALA A 72 -14.77 15.13 -4.07
N THR A 73 -15.17 14.94 -2.82
CA THR A 73 -14.84 15.82 -1.68
C THR A 73 -13.82 15.13 -0.77
N CYS A 74 -12.66 15.76 -0.54
CA CYS A 74 -11.68 15.27 0.44
C CYS A 74 -12.05 15.73 1.85
N VAL A 75 -12.03 14.79 2.82
CA VAL A 75 -12.48 15.08 4.21
C VAL A 75 -11.36 15.00 5.24
N GLY A 76 -10.14 14.74 4.85
CA GLY A 76 -9.00 14.76 5.77
C GLY A 76 -7.85 13.82 5.40
N LYS A 77 -6.80 13.91 6.22
CA LYS A 77 -5.63 13.02 6.19
C LYS A 77 -5.79 11.90 7.21
N THR A 78 -5.36 10.70 6.85
CA THR A 78 -5.49 9.48 7.67
C THR A 78 -4.17 9.06 8.30
N VAL A 79 -4.28 8.38 9.44
CA VAL A 79 -3.15 7.78 10.15
C VAL A 79 -2.43 6.77 9.26
N MET A 80 -1.12 6.67 9.44
CA MET A 80 -0.25 5.71 8.76
C MET A 80 0.84 5.23 9.71
N ASP A 81 1.49 4.12 9.39
CA ASP A 81 2.67 3.65 10.11
C ASP A 81 3.82 4.65 9.95
N GLU A 82 4.66 4.76 10.95
CA GLU A 82 5.80 5.69 10.98
C GLU A 82 6.68 5.50 9.75
N MET A 83 6.92 6.59 9.02
CA MET A 83 7.71 6.64 7.78
C MET A 83 7.31 5.60 6.71
N ALA A 84 6.07 5.14 6.76
CA ALA A 84 5.53 4.06 5.91
C ALA A 84 6.28 2.72 6.02
N TYR A 85 7.16 2.54 7.00
CA TYR A 85 8.14 1.43 7.09
C TYR A 85 7.61 0.21 7.87
N SER A 86 6.33 -0.07 7.78
CA SER A 86 5.67 -1.25 8.35
C SER A 86 4.43 -1.63 7.53
N ILE A 87 3.92 -2.83 7.75
CA ILE A 87 2.64 -3.33 7.20
C ILE A 87 1.64 -3.70 8.31
N ASN A 88 1.94 -3.39 9.57
CA ASN A 88 1.10 -3.76 10.72
C ASN A 88 -0.10 -2.83 10.90
N GLY A 89 0.08 -1.53 10.63
CA GLY A 89 -0.95 -0.51 10.85
C GLY A 89 -0.89 0.11 12.24
N GLU A 90 0.26 0.02 12.89
CA GLU A 90 0.52 0.58 14.23
C GLU A 90 1.29 1.89 14.12
N ASN A 91 1.01 2.82 15.02
CA ASN A 91 1.76 4.07 15.14
C ASN A 91 1.89 4.43 16.63
N LYS A 92 3.12 4.60 17.09
CA LYS A 92 3.44 4.89 18.49
C LYS A 92 2.94 6.27 18.95
N HIS A 93 2.95 7.25 18.04
CA HIS A 93 2.66 8.64 18.36
C HIS A 93 1.19 9.00 18.19
N TYR A 94 0.54 8.43 17.17
CA TYR A 94 -0.82 8.79 16.78
C TYR A 94 -1.85 7.69 17.07
N GLY A 95 -1.37 6.56 17.59
CA GLY A 95 -2.21 5.42 17.92
C GLY A 95 -2.51 4.52 16.73
N THR A 96 -3.09 3.37 17.03
CA THR A 96 -3.45 2.34 16.06
C THR A 96 -4.92 2.48 15.68
N PRO A 97 -5.26 2.71 14.40
CA PRO A 97 -6.65 2.71 13.98
C PRO A 97 -7.32 1.36 14.24
N ARG A 98 -8.53 1.38 14.78
CA ARG A 98 -9.25 0.16 15.14
C ARG A 98 -9.88 -0.49 13.92
N ASN A 99 -9.51 -1.75 13.65
CA ASN A 99 -10.06 -2.52 12.54
C ASN A 99 -11.58 -2.75 12.71
N PRO A 100 -12.43 -2.25 11.80
CA PRO A 100 -13.88 -2.41 11.96
C PRO A 100 -14.38 -3.83 11.78
N CYS A 101 -13.64 -4.66 11.02
CA CYS A 101 -14.01 -6.06 10.75
C CYS A 101 -13.53 -7.01 11.83
N ALA A 102 -12.47 -6.66 12.55
CA ALA A 102 -11.85 -7.45 13.62
C ALA A 102 -11.29 -6.51 14.68
N PRO A 103 -12.10 -5.99 15.61
CA PRO A 103 -11.72 -4.93 16.55
C PRO A 103 -10.59 -5.28 17.53
N ASP A 104 -10.29 -6.56 17.68
CA ASP A 104 -9.20 -7.14 18.48
C ASP A 104 -7.91 -7.37 17.66
N ARG A 105 -7.90 -7.00 16.38
CA ARG A 105 -6.79 -7.20 15.45
C ARG A 105 -6.32 -5.87 14.87
N ILE A 106 -5.05 -5.82 14.48
CA ILE A 106 -4.47 -4.69 13.77
C ILE A 106 -5.14 -4.52 12.39
N PRO A 107 -5.23 -3.28 11.86
CA PRO A 107 -5.87 -3.02 10.57
C PRO A 107 -4.98 -3.35 9.35
N GLY A 108 -3.70 -3.64 9.58
CA GLY A 108 -2.71 -3.67 8.52
C GLY A 108 -2.30 -2.26 8.07
N GLY A 109 -1.13 -2.14 7.45
CA GLY A 109 -0.51 -0.87 7.07
C GLY A 109 0.33 -0.99 5.79
N SER A 110 1.03 0.09 5.48
CA SER A 110 1.15 1.34 6.24
C SER A 110 0.02 2.35 6.00
N SER A 111 -0.94 2.09 5.10
CA SER A 111 -2.11 2.96 4.87
C SER A 111 -3.27 2.58 5.80
N SER A 112 -2.99 2.42 7.10
CA SER A 112 -3.91 1.89 8.12
C SER A 112 -5.20 2.70 8.25
N GLY A 113 -5.09 4.00 8.50
CA GLY A 113 -6.24 4.89 8.66
C GLY A 113 -7.07 5.01 7.38
N SER A 114 -6.43 4.96 6.18
CA SER A 114 -7.13 4.97 4.89
C SER A 114 -8.04 3.76 4.73
N ALA A 115 -7.54 2.57 5.04
CA ALA A 115 -8.34 1.35 4.99
C ALA A 115 -9.48 1.36 6.03
N VAL A 116 -9.16 1.77 7.27
CA VAL A 116 -10.16 1.86 8.36
C VAL A 116 -11.25 2.88 8.04
N ALA A 117 -10.92 4.05 7.49
CA ALA A 117 -11.90 5.06 7.10
C ALA A 117 -12.91 4.53 6.09
N VAL A 118 -12.45 3.75 5.11
CA VAL A 118 -13.31 3.09 4.13
C VAL A 118 -14.12 1.95 4.76
N ALA A 119 -13.48 1.06 5.52
CA ALA A 119 -14.15 -0.08 6.13
C ALA A 119 -15.22 0.35 7.15
N ALA A 120 -14.97 1.40 7.93
CA ALA A 120 -15.89 2.00 8.88
C ALA A 120 -16.99 2.87 8.24
N LYS A 121 -17.03 2.98 6.91
CA LYS A 121 -18.00 3.80 6.15
C LYS A 121 -17.91 5.30 6.47
N LEU A 122 -16.76 5.80 6.86
CA LEU A 122 -16.53 7.22 7.11
C LEU A 122 -16.34 8.00 5.82
N VAL A 123 -15.86 7.31 4.77
CA VAL A 123 -15.70 7.81 3.39
C VAL A 123 -16.07 6.71 2.40
N ASP A 124 -16.29 7.09 1.14
CA ASP A 124 -16.63 6.15 0.06
C ASP A 124 -15.39 5.45 -0.48
N PHE A 125 -14.28 6.18 -0.57
CA PHE A 125 -12.97 5.65 -0.97
C PHE A 125 -11.84 6.41 -0.27
N SER A 126 -10.60 5.95 -0.39
CA SER A 126 -9.43 6.66 0.14
C SER A 126 -8.18 6.39 -0.69
N LEU A 127 -7.22 7.32 -0.66
CA LEU A 127 -5.89 7.14 -1.23
C LEU A 127 -4.93 6.57 -0.18
N GLY A 128 -4.04 5.72 -0.65
CA GLY A 128 -2.88 5.22 0.07
C GLY A 128 -1.68 5.09 -0.85
N THR A 129 -0.58 4.58 -0.30
CA THR A 129 0.62 4.22 -1.06
C THR A 129 0.98 2.77 -0.81
N ASP A 130 1.58 2.12 -1.78
CA ASP A 130 1.98 0.72 -1.70
C ASP A 130 3.40 0.56 -2.25
N THR A 131 4.34 0.33 -1.37
CA THR A 131 5.73 -0.04 -1.68
C THR A 131 5.87 -1.56 -1.68
N GLY A 132 5.60 -2.19 -0.55
CA GLY A 132 5.69 -3.64 -0.32
C GLY A 132 4.37 -4.30 0.11
N GLY A 133 3.20 -3.65 -0.12
CA GLY A 133 1.90 -4.17 0.29
C GLY A 133 0.99 -3.18 1.01
N SER A 134 1.44 -1.93 1.19
CA SER A 134 0.79 -0.95 2.08
C SER A 134 -0.60 -0.44 1.65
N VAL A 135 -1.15 -0.91 0.53
CA VAL A 135 -2.58 -0.82 0.16
C VAL A 135 -3.23 -2.20 0.25
N ARG A 136 -2.59 -3.21 -0.30
CA ARG A 136 -3.16 -4.57 -0.42
C ARG A 136 -3.34 -5.25 0.94
N VAL A 137 -2.36 -5.11 1.85
CA VAL A 137 -2.40 -5.71 3.20
C VAL A 137 -3.53 -5.12 4.04
N PRO A 138 -3.62 -3.78 4.25
CA PRO A 138 -4.71 -3.22 5.04
C PRO A 138 -6.07 -3.42 4.40
N ALA A 139 -6.18 -3.46 3.07
CA ALA A 139 -7.43 -3.82 2.40
C ALA A 139 -7.90 -5.23 2.77
N SER A 140 -6.98 -6.20 2.73
CA SER A 140 -7.26 -7.59 3.11
C SER A 140 -7.68 -7.71 4.58
N TYR A 141 -6.97 -7.03 5.49
CA TYR A 141 -7.25 -7.09 6.93
C TYR A 141 -8.56 -6.42 7.32
N CYS A 142 -8.92 -5.35 6.61
CA CYS A 142 -10.16 -4.61 6.84
C CYS A 142 -11.35 -5.11 5.98
N GLY A 143 -11.19 -6.16 5.19
CA GLY A 143 -12.26 -6.77 4.40
C GLY A 143 -12.83 -5.85 3.31
N ILE A 144 -11.99 -5.05 2.67
CA ILE A 144 -12.35 -4.12 1.60
C ILE A 144 -11.49 -4.38 0.35
N TYR A 145 -11.78 -3.67 -0.73
CA TYR A 145 -10.95 -3.72 -1.94
C TYR A 145 -9.84 -2.68 -1.87
N GLY A 146 -8.61 -3.12 -2.19
CA GLY A 146 -7.46 -2.25 -2.37
C GLY A 146 -6.83 -2.52 -3.74
N PHE A 147 -6.54 -1.46 -4.48
CA PHE A 147 -5.94 -1.56 -5.79
C PHE A 147 -4.58 -0.84 -5.82
N ARG A 148 -3.54 -1.59 -6.18
CA ARG A 148 -2.23 -1.09 -6.53
C ARG A 148 -2.04 -1.20 -8.04
N PRO A 149 -1.90 -0.09 -8.79
CA PRO A 149 -1.58 -0.13 -10.21
C PRO A 149 -0.13 -0.58 -10.46
N SER A 150 0.23 -0.71 -11.72
CA SER A 150 1.63 -0.87 -12.11
C SER A 150 2.43 0.36 -11.69
N PHE A 151 3.73 0.15 -11.46
CA PHE A 151 4.64 1.24 -11.12
C PHE A 151 4.59 2.37 -12.16
N ASP A 152 4.67 3.62 -11.71
CA ASP A 152 4.70 4.85 -12.52
C ASP A 152 3.44 5.14 -13.36
N VAL A 153 2.36 4.36 -13.24
CA VAL A 153 1.10 4.62 -13.98
C VAL A 153 0.30 5.77 -13.35
N VAL A 154 0.39 5.92 -12.02
CA VAL A 154 -0.21 7.04 -11.28
C VAL A 154 0.91 7.88 -10.68
N SER A 155 0.88 9.18 -10.94
CA SER A 155 1.92 10.11 -10.45
C SER A 155 2.07 10.08 -8.94
N THR A 156 3.31 10.01 -8.46
CA THR A 156 3.70 10.16 -7.06
C THR A 156 4.13 11.60 -6.71
N SER A 157 3.95 12.56 -7.62
CA SER A 157 4.22 13.97 -7.35
C SER A 157 3.38 14.48 -6.19
N GLY A 158 4.00 15.20 -5.25
CA GLY A 158 3.35 15.64 -4.02
C GLY A 158 3.03 14.50 -3.04
N VAL A 159 3.79 13.41 -3.12
CA VAL A 159 3.76 12.31 -2.14
C VAL A 159 5.16 12.12 -1.58
N ILE A 160 5.29 12.03 -0.26
CA ILE A 160 6.58 11.68 0.33
C ILE A 160 6.92 10.25 -0.08
N LEU A 161 8.03 10.05 -0.78
CA LEU A 161 8.47 8.73 -1.19
C LEU A 161 9.15 8.01 -0.03
N MET A 162 8.83 6.74 0.14
CA MET A 162 9.59 5.81 0.98
C MET A 162 10.76 5.23 0.18
N THR A 163 10.48 4.80 -1.06
CA THR A 163 11.46 4.32 -2.04
C THR A 163 11.07 4.78 -3.45
N GLN A 164 12.05 5.03 -4.28
CA GLN A 164 11.80 5.56 -5.63
C GLN A 164 11.28 4.48 -6.59
N SER A 165 11.82 3.26 -6.51
CA SER A 165 11.55 2.18 -7.48
C SER A 165 10.27 1.39 -7.22
N PHE A 166 9.68 1.51 -6.03
CA PHE A 166 8.55 0.66 -5.65
C PHE A 166 7.28 1.42 -5.30
N ASP A 167 7.40 2.69 -4.90
CA ASP A 167 6.26 3.45 -4.41
C ASP A 167 5.22 3.67 -5.50
N THR A 168 3.98 3.37 -5.14
CA THR A 168 2.86 3.47 -6.05
C THR A 168 1.67 4.04 -5.29
N VAL A 169 1.02 5.05 -5.86
CA VAL A 169 -0.27 5.50 -5.35
C VAL A 169 -1.33 4.45 -5.66
N GLY A 170 -2.06 4.04 -4.62
CA GLY A 170 -3.18 3.13 -4.75
C GLY A 170 -4.41 3.65 -4.00
N TRP A 171 -5.51 2.92 -4.07
CA TRP A 171 -6.77 3.35 -3.45
C TRP A 171 -7.60 2.19 -2.94
N PHE A 172 -8.53 2.54 -2.06
CA PHE A 172 -9.43 1.62 -1.38
C PHE A 172 -10.89 1.98 -1.67
N ALA A 173 -11.75 0.99 -1.77
CA ALA A 173 -13.19 1.15 -1.75
C ALA A 173 -13.88 -0.10 -1.18
N ARG A 174 -15.12 0.05 -0.68
CA ARG A 174 -15.96 -1.10 -0.30
C ARG A 174 -16.68 -1.72 -1.48
N ASP A 175 -16.93 -0.93 -2.52
CA ASP A 175 -17.67 -1.34 -3.71
C ASP A 175 -16.72 -1.38 -4.93
N PRO A 176 -16.66 -2.49 -5.67
CA PRO A 176 -15.87 -2.60 -6.90
C PRO A 176 -16.22 -1.53 -7.95
N LYS A 177 -17.48 -1.03 -7.96
CA LYS A 177 -17.89 0.05 -8.87
C LYS A 177 -17.18 1.36 -8.53
N VAL A 178 -17.16 1.73 -7.23
CA VAL A 178 -16.43 2.92 -6.76
C VAL A 178 -14.94 2.74 -7.02
N LEU A 179 -14.37 1.54 -6.73
CA LEU A 179 -12.97 1.24 -7.01
C LEU A 179 -12.62 1.50 -8.49
N LYS A 180 -13.48 1.01 -9.40
CA LYS A 180 -13.33 1.21 -10.85
C LYS A 180 -13.49 2.67 -11.26
N GLN A 181 -14.48 3.40 -10.71
CA GLN A 181 -14.69 4.82 -11.02
C GLN A 181 -13.46 5.66 -10.65
N VAL A 182 -12.87 5.44 -9.46
CA VAL A 182 -11.62 6.08 -9.04
C VAL A 182 -10.48 5.70 -9.99
N GLY A 183 -10.37 4.42 -10.34
CA GLY A 183 -9.39 3.93 -11.30
C GLY A 183 -9.49 4.61 -12.67
N ASN A 184 -10.69 4.80 -13.19
CA ASN A 184 -10.87 5.49 -14.46
C ASN A 184 -10.36 6.93 -14.45
N VAL A 185 -10.43 7.61 -13.30
CA VAL A 185 -9.89 8.97 -13.14
C VAL A 185 -8.37 8.96 -13.03
N LEU A 186 -7.82 8.09 -12.19
CA LEU A 186 -6.39 8.11 -11.86
C LEU A 186 -5.51 7.47 -12.94
N LEU A 187 -5.97 6.38 -13.57
CA LEU A 187 -5.21 5.67 -14.60
C LEU A 187 -5.22 6.38 -15.95
N LYS A 188 -6.15 7.31 -16.17
CA LYS A 188 -6.33 8.01 -17.46
C LYS A 188 -6.41 7.03 -18.65
N SER A 189 -6.82 5.80 -18.37
CA SER A 189 -6.89 4.74 -19.37
C SER A 189 -8.15 4.91 -20.24
N PRO A 190 -8.07 4.64 -21.54
CA PRO A 190 -9.27 4.55 -22.36
C PRO A 190 -10.17 3.44 -21.79
N GLN A 191 -11.48 3.60 -21.94
CA GLN A 191 -12.41 2.53 -21.61
C GLN A 191 -12.05 1.30 -22.44
N VAL A 192 -11.63 0.23 -21.75
CA VAL A 192 -11.39 -1.06 -22.38
C VAL A 192 -12.63 -1.92 -22.17
N ASP A 193 -13.10 -2.51 -23.25
CA ASP A 193 -14.21 -3.47 -23.18
C ASP A 193 -13.83 -4.64 -22.28
N TYR A 194 -14.83 -5.16 -21.59
CA TYR A 194 -14.63 -6.32 -20.74
C TYR A 194 -14.18 -7.53 -21.58
N VAL A 195 -12.99 -8.02 -21.28
CA VAL A 195 -12.49 -9.27 -21.83
C VAL A 195 -12.62 -10.36 -20.77
N ARG A 196 -13.37 -11.41 -21.10
CA ARG A 196 -13.49 -12.57 -20.22
C ARG A 196 -12.12 -13.24 -20.08
N PRO A 197 -11.62 -13.53 -18.86
CA PRO A 197 -10.35 -14.21 -18.68
C PRO A 197 -10.38 -15.60 -19.33
N SER A 198 -9.37 -15.90 -20.14
CA SER A 198 -9.17 -17.22 -20.73
C SER A 198 -8.42 -18.16 -19.80
N GLN A 199 -7.70 -17.62 -18.82
CA GLN A 199 -6.94 -18.37 -17.82
C GLN A 199 -6.91 -17.62 -16.49
N ILE A 200 -7.08 -18.35 -15.38
CA ILE A 200 -6.90 -17.86 -14.01
C ILE A 200 -5.93 -18.80 -13.31
N ILE A 201 -4.76 -18.25 -12.93
CA ILE A 201 -3.68 -18.99 -12.31
C ILE A 201 -3.84 -18.96 -10.79
N ILE A 202 -3.81 -20.12 -10.16
CA ILE A 202 -3.79 -20.30 -8.70
C ILE A 202 -2.35 -20.67 -8.31
N ALA A 203 -1.67 -19.79 -7.59
CA ALA A 203 -0.33 -20.02 -7.05
C ALA A 203 -0.42 -20.85 -5.76
N GLU A 204 -0.41 -22.19 -5.90
CA GLU A 204 -0.71 -23.13 -4.79
C GLU A 204 0.29 -23.01 -3.64
N ASP A 205 1.57 -22.82 -3.93
CA ASP A 205 2.64 -22.64 -2.95
C ASP A 205 2.45 -21.40 -2.06
N CYS A 206 1.90 -20.31 -2.60
CA CYS A 206 1.60 -19.11 -1.82
C CYS A 206 0.52 -19.37 -0.75
N PHE A 207 -0.44 -20.28 -1.02
CA PHE A 207 -1.44 -20.65 -0.02
C PHE A 207 -0.85 -21.56 1.07
N GLN A 208 0.23 -22.30 0.80
CA GLN A 208 0.91 -23.13 1.79
C GLN A 208 1.68 -22.30 2.85
N LEU A 209 1.97 -21.04 2.56
CA LEU A 209 2.61 -20.12 3.52
C LEU A 209 1.64 -19.61 4.60
N LEU A 210 0.35 -19.92 4.50
CA LEU A 210 -0.65 -19.49 5.47
C LEU A 210 -0.56 -20.31 6.76
N SER A 211 -0.70 -19.65 7.91
CA SER A 211 -0.79 -20.28 9.23
C SER A 211 -2.17 -20.90 9.52
N ILE A 212 -3.16 -20.65 8.65
CA ILE A 212 -4.50 -21.25 8.70
C ILE A 212 -4.61 -22.37 7.64
N PRO A 213 -5.59 -23.29 7.76
CA PRO A 213 -5.77 -24.34 6.75
C PRO A 213 -5.88 -23.75 5.34
N ALA A 214 -4.80 -23.84 4.57
CA ALA A 214 -4.66 -23.28 3.23
C ALA A 214 -5.72 -23.81 2.26
N ASP A 215 -6.05 -25.09 2.39
CA ASP A 215 -7.01 -25.78 1.54
C ASP A 215 -8.39 -25.11 1.52
N ARG A 216 -8.85 -24.60 2.67
CA ARG A 216 -10.15 -23.95 2.74
C ARG A 216 -10.20 -22.67 1.90
N VAL A 217 -9.18 -21.82 1.99
CA VAL A 217 -9.13 -20.53 1.27
C VAL A 217 -8.98 -20.77 -0.23
N ALA A 218 -8.04 -21.63 -0.61
CA ALA A 218 -7.81 -22.00 -2.01
C ALA A 218 -9.04 -22.68 -2.64
N GLN A 219 -9.71 -23.61 -1.93
CA GLN A 219 -10.91 -24.26 -2.42
C GLN A 219 -12.09 -23.30 -2.62
N VAL A 220 -12.30 -22.35 -1.72
CA VAL A 220 -13.35 -21.33 -1.87
C VAL A 220 -13.08 -20.46 -3.10
N LEU A 221 -11.83 -20.04 -3.30
CA LEU A 221 -11.43 -19.28 -4.48
C LEU A 221 -11.65 -20.06 -5.76
N VAL A 222 -11.15 -21.30 -5.83
CA VAL A 222 -11.29 -22.18 -7.01
C VAL A 222 -12.77 -22.39 -7.35
N LYS A 223 -13.60 -22.74 -6.38
CA LYS A 223 -15.06 -22.94 -6.58
C LYS A 223 -15.73 -21.65 -7.08
N ALA A 224 -15.33 -20.48 -6.57
CA ALA A 224 -15.88 -19.20 -7.03
C ALA A 224 -15.49 -18.92 -8.50
N VAL A 225 -14.24 -19.21 -8.86
CA VAL A 225 -13.74 -19.09 -10.24
C VAL A 225 -14.46 -20.06 -11.18
N GLU A 226 -14.56 -21.32 -10.81
CA GLU A 226 -15.25 -22.36 -11.60
C GLU A 226 -16.73 -22.00 -11.83
N LYS A 227 -17.40 -21.50 -10.79
CA LYS A 227 -18.80 -21.06 -10.90
C LYS A 227 -18.96 -19.88 -11.85
N THR A 228 -18.00 -18.94 -11.86
CA THR A 228 -18.11 -17.67 -12.60
C THR A 228 -17.64 -17.79 -14.05
N PHE A 229 -16.56 -18.55 -14.27
CA PHE A 229 -15.84 -18.59 -15.55
C PHE A 229 -15.81 -19.98 -16.19
N GLY A 230 -16.09 -21.03 -15.42
CA GLY A 230 -15.95 -22.44 -15.80
C GLY A 230 -14.60 -23.03 -15.36
N GLY A 231 -14.59 -24.34 -15.08
CA GLY A 231 -13.40 -25.02 -14.57
C GLY A 231 -12.20 -25.05 -15.54
N HIS A 232 -12.47 -24.93 -16.83
CA HIS A 232 -11.45 -24.97 -17.88
C HIS A 232 -10.47 -23.77 -17.84
N VAL A 233 -10.84 -22.66 -17.18
CA VAL A 233 -9.98 -21.48 -17.06
C VAL A 233 -9.02 -21.57 -15.88
N VAL A 234 -9.24 -22.50 -14.94
CA VAL A 234 -8.38 -22.65 -13.75
C VAL A 234 -7.11 -23.38 -14.11
N LYS A 235 -5.97 -22.74 -13.86
CA LYS A 235 -4.64 -23.34 -13.93
C LYS A 235 -3.97 -23.25 -12.57
N LYS A 236 -3.48 -24.35 -12.06
CA LYS A 236 -2.67 -24.43 -10.85
C LYS A 236 -1.20 -24.38 -11.20
N THR A 237 -0.42 -23.61 -10.43
CA THR A 237 1.02 -23.50 -10.62
C THR A 237 1.72 -23.19 -9.29
N THR A 238 3.03 -23.38 -9.25
CA THR A 238 3.92 -22.93 -8.17
C THR A 238 4.60 -21.64 -8.60
N LEU A 239 4.39 -20.57 -7.87
CA LEU A 239 5.02 -19.26 -8.17
C LEU A 239 6.52 -19.32 -7.94
N GLY A 240 6.95 -20.08 -6.92
CA GLY A 240 8.38 -20.28 -6.64
C GLY A 240 9.13 -20.90 -7.80
N ASP A 241 8.58 -21.94 -8.44
CA ASP A 241 9.20 -22.55 -9.62
C ASP A 241 9.23 -21.57 -10.80
N TYR A 242 8.11 -20.85 -11.02
CA TYR A 242 8.07 -19.84 -12.07
C TYR A 242 9.15 -18.76 -11.88
N VAL A 243 9.33 -18.24 -10.67
CA VAL A 243 10.37 -17.25 -10.38
C VAL A 243 11.75 -17.84 -10.59
N LYS A 244 12.02 -19.04 -10.11
CA LYS A 244 13.31 -19.74 -10.29
C LYS A 244 13.66 -19.89 -11.77
N ASP A 245 12.70 -20.30 -12.60
CA ASP A 245 12.95 -20.61 -14.02
C ASP A 245 13.04 -19.36 -14.90
N ASN A 246 12.43 -18.24 -14.48
CA ASN A 246 12.31 -17.04 -15.30
C ASN A 246 13.13 -15.84 -14.79
N VAL A 247 13.73 -15.91 -13.60
CA VAL A 247 14.48 -14.80 -13.00
C VAL A 247 15.86 -15.27 -12.54
N PRO A 248 16.77 -15.62 -13.47
CA PRO A 248 18.10 -16.17 -13.14
C PRO A 248 18.98 -15.20 -12.34
N SER A 249 18.73 -13.90 -12.41
CA SER A 249 19.44 -12.89 -11.60
C SER A 249 19.26 -13.07 -10.10
N LEU A 250 18.25 -13.83 -9.65
CA LEU A 250 18.06 -14.15 -8.23
C LEU A 250 18.97 -15.27 -7.69
N ASP A 251 19.71 -15.97 -8.55
CA ASP A 251 20.60 -17.07 -8.13
C ASP A 251 21.66 -16.61 -7.10
N CYS A 252 22.15 -15.37 -7.22
CA CYS A 252 23.10 -14.80 -6.26
C CYS A 252 22.51 -14.59 -4.86
N PHE A 253 21.19 -14.55 -4.74
CA PHE A 253 20.47 -14.48 -3.46
C PHE A 253 20.06 -15.85 -2.93
N MET A 254 19.94 -16.87 -3.78
CA MET A 254 19.60 -18.24 -3.38
C MET A 254 20.76 -18.96 -2.68
N SER A 255 22.00 -18.65 -3.04
CA SER A 255 23.21 -19.31 -2.51
C SER A 255 23.69 -18.78 -1.16
N LYS A 256 23.12 -17.70 -0.63
CA LYS A 256 23.60 -17.01 0.58
C LYS A 256 22.76 -17.28 1.82
N GLY A 257 22.17 -18.48 1.99
CA GLY A 257 21.53 -18.87 3.25
C GLY A 257 20.81 -17.72 3.94
N GLY A 258 19.90 -17.06 3.22
CA GLY A 258 19.02 -16.06 3.83
C GLY A 258 18.18 -16.77 4.88
N ASP A 259 17.73 -16.06 5.91
CA ASP A 259 16.93 -16.56 7.03
C ASP A 259 16.10 -17.79 6.68
N GLU A 260 16.66 -18.99 6.83
CA GLU A 260 16.06 -20.28 6.46
C GLU A 260 14.74 -20.54 7.16
N ASN A 261 14.41 -19.73 8.17
CA ASN A 261 13.24 -19.91 9.03
C ASN A 261 11.98 -19.13 8.59
N VAL A 262 12.05 -18.24 7.59
CA VAL A 262 10.89 -17.36 7.28
C VAL A 262 10.11 -17.83 6.06
N TYR A 263 10.77 -18.45 5.05
CA TYR A 263 10.09 -18.87 3.82
C TYR A 263 10.53 -20.27 3.41
N SER A 264 9.56 -21.17 3.31
CA SER A 264 9.79 -22.54 2.83
C SER A 264 10.05 -22.65 1.31
N ILE A 265 10.02 -21.53 0.57
CA ILE A 265 10.17 -21.45 -0.88
C ILE A 265 11.41 -20.61 -1.21
N PRO A 266 12.56 -21.25 -1.58
CA PRO A 266 13.84 -20.55 -1.70
C PRO A 266 13.87 -19.40 -2.72
N SER A 267 13.21 -19.54 -3.87
CA SER A 267 13.14 -18.48 -4.88
C SER A 267 12.33 -17.26 -4.44
N LEU A 268 11.25 -17.46 -3.67
CA LEU A 268 10.50 -16.35 -3.09
C LEU A 268 11.27 -15.69 -1.92
N ALA A 269 12.05 -16.45 -1.17
CA ALA A 269 12.97 -15.91 -0.16
C ALA A 269 14.07 -15.05 -0.81
N ALA A 270 14.66 -15.51 -1.92
CA ALA A 270 15.63 -14.77 -2.71
C ALA A 270 15.05 -13.45 -3.25
N LEU A 271 13.83 -13.50 -3.81
CA LEU A 271 13.11 -12.31 -4.28
C LEU A 271 12.86 -11.31 -3.14
N SER A 272 12.45 -11.79 -1.96
CA SER A 272 12.26 -10.97 -0.77
C SER A 272 13.57 -10.32 -0.31
N SER A 273 14.69 -11.04 -0.39
CA SER A 273 16.01 -10.54 0.00
C SER A 273 16.49 -9.43 -0.96
N ALA A 274 16.33 -9.63 -2.26
CA ALA A 274 16.64 -8.63 -3.27
C ALA A 274 15.79 -7.36 -3.10
N PHE A 275 14.47 -7.52 -2.91
CA PHE A 275 13.55 -6.41 -2.63
C PHE A 275 13.98 -5.61 -1.40
N ARG A 276 14.25 -6.27 -0.27
CA ARG A 276 14.64 -5.60 0.98
C ARG A 276 15.96 -4.85 0.85
N LEU A 277 16.90 -5.40 0.09
CA LEU A 277 18.20 -4.76 -0.12
C LEU A 277 18.03 -3.43 -0.85
N LEU A 278 17.29 -3.42 -1.96
CA LEU A 278 17.03 -2.21 -2.74
C LEU A 278 16.16 -1.21 -1.97
N GLU A 279 15.10 -1.68 -1.29
CA GLU A 279 14.25 -0.85 -0.43
C GLU A 279 15.08 -0.09 0.62
N ARG A 280 15.98 -0.78 1.33
CA ARG A 280 16.84 -0.18 2.35
C ARG A 280 17.83 0.82 1.77
N TYR A 281 18.41 0.50 0.64
CA TYR A 281 19.33 1.40 -0.05
C TYR A 281 18.64 2.70 -0.46
N GLU A 282 17.50 2.62 -1.12
CA GLU A 282 16.76 3.80 -1.55
C GLU A 282 16.24 4.61 -0.37
N PHE A 283 15.70 3.95 0.66
CA PHE A 283 15.28 4.62 1.88
C PHE A 283 16.43 5.38 2.55
N LYS A 284 17.61 4.74 2.68
CA LYS A 284 18.82 5.39 3.19
C LYS A 284 19.20 6.60 2.34
N THR A 285 19.16 6.47 1.03
CA THR A 285 19.52 7.56 0.11
C THR A 285 18.58 8.76 0.26
N ILE A 286 17.28 8.53 0.45
CA ILE A 286 16.28 9.59 0.54
C ILE A 286 16.19 10.18 1.96
N HIS A 287 16.23 9.35 2.99
CA HIS A 287 15.89 9.74 4.37
C HIS A 287 17.04 9.60 5.37
N GLY A 288 18.18 9.02 4.96
CA GLY A 288 19.26 8.68 5.87
C GLY A 288 19.80 9.88 6.64
N GLU A 289 20.06 10.98 5.96
CA GLU A 289 20.56 12.22 6.59
C GLU A 289 19.61 12.75 7.67
N TRP A 290 18.30 12.76 7.38
CA TRP A 290 17.30 13.19 8.34
C TRP A 290 17.25 12.25 9.56
N VAL A 291 17.25 10.93 9.34
CA VAL A 291 17.22 9.94 10.42
C VAL A 291 18.45 10.05 11.32
N GLU A 292 19.64 10.19 10.76
CA GLU A 292 20.89 10.33 11.53
C GLU A 292 20.93 11.62 12.34
N LYS A 293 20.47 12.73 11.76
CA LYS A 293 20.46 14.05 12.40
C LYS A 293 19.41 14.17 13.49
N VAL A 294 18.19 13.73 13.23
CA VAL A 294 17.04 13.89 14.14
C VAL A 294 16.98 12.76 15.18
N ARG A 295 17.38 11.53 14.81
CA ARG A 295 17.28 10.33 15.62
C ARG A 295 15.85 10.14 16.15
N PRO A 296 14.87 10.00 15.26
CA PRO A 296 13.45 9.96 15.63
C PRO A 296 13.15 8.81 16.57
N ASP A 297 12.24 9.04 17.52
CA ASP A 297 11.75 8.02 18.45
C ASP A 297 10.72 7.12 17.74
N LEU A 298 11.17 6.07 17.09
CA LEU A 298 10.38 5.13 16.30
C LEU A 298 9.93 3.91 17.13
N SER A 299 8.84 3.29 16.70
CA SER A 299 8.41 1.98 17.19
C SER A 299 9.54 0.95 17.04
N PRO A 300 9.72 0.02 17.99
CA PRO A 300 10.90 -0.88 18.03
C PRO A 300 11.17 -1.59 16.69
N GLY A 301 10.19 -2.28 16.13
CA GLY A 301 10.38 -3.03 14.88
C GLY A 301 10.62 -2.14 13.64
N ILE A 302 10.14 -0.89 13.63
CA ILE A 302 10.42 0.10 12.59
C ILE A 302 11.84 0.64 12.79
N SER A 303 12.20 0.99 14.02
CA SER A 303 13.54 1.46 14.39
C SER A 303 14.62 0.48 13.94
N GLU A 304 14.45 -0.81 14.25
CA GLU A 304 15.41 -1.85 13.88
C GLU A 304 15.65 -1.89 12.35
N ARG A 305 14.59 -1.91 11.56
CA ARG A 305 14.65 -1.95 10.08
C ARG A 305 15.31 -0.71 9.49
N ILE A 306 14.94 0.47 9.98
CA ILE A 306 15.51 1.75 9.52
C ILE A 306 17.00 1.81 9.82
N TRP A 307 17.41 1.53 11.07
CA TRP A 307 18.81 1.56 11.43
C TRP A 307 19.65 0.46 10.77
N GLU A 308 19.05 -0.69 10.46
CA GLU A 308 19.70 -1.72 9.65
C GLU A 308 19.99 -1.20 8.23
N GLY A 309 19.02 -0.52 7.60
CA GLY A 309 19.21 0.14 6.31
C GLY A 309 20.27 1.25 6.35
N ILE A 310 20.22 2.14 7.35
CA ILE A 310 21.19 3.24 7.50
C ILE A 310 22.63 2.73 7.62
N ARG A 311 22.84 1.62 8.34
CA ARG A 311 24.16 1.02 8.54
C ARG A 311 24.65 0.16 7.36
N MET A 312 23.86 -0.01 6.33
CA MET A 312 24.22 -0.80 5.16
C MET A 312 25.36 -0.13 4.38
N THR A 313 26.36 -0.93 3.95
CA THR A 313 27.49 -0.48 3.13
C THR A 313 27.17 -0.67 1.64
N GLU A 314 27.78 0.16 0.77
CA GLU A 314 27.56 0.14 -0.69
C GLU A 314 27.97 -1.19 -1.35
N GLU A 315 28.98 -1.89 -0.81
CA GLU A 315 29.44 -3.19 -1.33
C GLU A 315 28.32 -4.25 -1.41
N LYS A 316 27.24 -4.11 -0.64
CA LYS A 316 26.10 -5.02 -0.71
C LYS A 316 25.12 -4.70 -1.84
N VAL A 317 25.19 -3.51 -2.41
CA VAL A 317 24.25 -3.02 -3.42
C VAL A 317 24.69 -3.37 -4.84
N ASP A 318 26.00 -3.35 -5.13
CA ASP A 318 26.56 -3.73 -6.44
C ASP A 318 26.23 -5.17 -6.87
N MET A 319 25.71 -5.98 -5.95
CA MET A 319 25.25 -7.34 -6.22
C MET A 319 23.80 -7.43 -6.70
N SER A 320 23.04 -6.32 -6.67
CA SER A 320 21.62 -6.25 -7.02
C SER A 320 21.33 -5.46 -8.31
N SER A 321 22.33 -4.80 -8.87
CA SER A 321 22.33 -4.13 -10.19
C SER A 321 22.81 -5.08 -11.27
#